data_28d9e9dfb2ca623d1dfff788f9bdbefe
#
_entry.id   28d9e9dfb2ca623d1dfff788f9bdbefe
#
_cell.length_a   1.000
_cell.length_b   1.000
_cell.length_c   1.000
_cell.angle_alpha   90.00
_cell.angle_beta   90.00
_cell.angle_gamma   90.00
#
_symmetry.space_group_name_H-M   'P 1'
#
loop_
_entity.id
_entity.type
_entity.pdbx_description
1 polymer ?
#
loop_
_entity_poly.entity_id
_entity_poly.type
_entity_poly.pdbx_seq_one_letter_code
_entity_poly.pdbx_strand_id
1 'polypeptide(L)'
;RPIFQKEYGQGIGISVCGELTEDEKFERAYYFPYFTGSGITTYADITVERKIEKEQYVGLCEDAKVGISLIFTIQNGIEYMRERKAGFVEGVQTSVTFSGLALSGMILLPVVKNEQQIQWEKAASDNRRELMNAARNGDQTAIETLTLDDMDIYSKMSKRLKNEDVFTIVDTYFMPYGAECDIYSIMGEILAVRERINGATGVRLYQMKLSVNELQFDVCVPADEVMGQPEIGRR
;
A
#
# COMPACT_ATOMS: atom_id res chain seq x y z
N ARG A 1 -16.50 16.90 -15.61
CA ARG A 1 -15.13 16.96 -16.13
C ARG A 1 -14.76 15.62 -16.71
N PRO A 2 -14.27 15.54 -17.96
CA PRO A 2 -13.85 14.29 -18.57
C PRO A 2 -12.53 13.78 -17.98
N ILE A 3 -12.43 12.47 -17.85
CA ILE A 3 -11.19 11.76 -17.51
C ILE A 3 -10.87 10.84 -18.68
N PHE A 4 -9.68 10.98 -19.23
CA PHE A 4 -9.17 10.10 -20.26
C PHE A 4 -8.08 9.22 -19.69
N GLN A 5 -8.14 7.95 -20.01
CA GLN A 5 -7.12 6.98 -19.62
C GLN A 5 -6.46 6.41 -20.85
N LYS A 6 -5.14 6.29 -20.81
CA LYS A 6 -4.35 5.60 -21.81
C LYS A 6 -3.47 4.56 -21.16
N GLU A 7 -3.67 3.33 -21.57
CA GLU A 7 -2.90 2.19 -21.13
C GLU A 7 -1.65 2.01 -22.01
N TYR A 8 -0.52 1.78 -21.36
CA TYR A 8 0.78 1.54 -22.00
C TYR A 8 1.33 0.13 -21.75
N GLY A 9 0.62 -0.66 -20.99
CA GLY A 9 0.94 -2.04 -20.64
C GLY A 9 -0.18 -2.57 -19.75
N GLN A 10 -0.30 -3.87 -19.57
CA GLN A 10 -1.42 -4.50 -18.84
C GLN A 10 -1.66 -3.85 -17.46
N GLY A 11 -2.68 -3.01 -17.37
CA GLY A 11 -3.04 -2.29 -16.15
C GLY A 11 -2.15 -1.10 -15.80
N ILE A 12 -1.21 -0.70 -16.65
CA ILE A 12 -0.28 0.40 -16.40
C ILE A 12 -0.57 1.52 -17.39
N GLY A 13 -0.80 2.72 -16.92
CA GLY A 13 -1.13 3.82 -17.80
C GLY A 13 -1.11 5.18 -17.15
N ILE A 14 -1.71 6.15 -17.84
CA ILE A 14 -1.87 7.52 -17.36
C ILE A 14 -3.35 7.90 -17.43
N SER A 15 -3.84 8.47 -16.36
CA SER A 15 -5.13 9.17 -16.31
C SER A 15 -4.90 10.66 -16.48
N VAL A 16 -5.63 11.27 -17.40
CA VAL A 16 -5.58 12.71 -17.68
C VAL A 16 -6.94 13.30 -17.39
N CYS A 17 -6.99 14.27 -16.50
CA CYS A 17 -8.20 14.96 -16.08
C CYS A 17 -8.20 16.40 -16.58
N GLY A 18 -9.34 16.93 -16.98
CA GLY A 18 -9.43 18.28 -17.48
C GLY A 18 -10.85 18.74 -17.69
N GLU A 19 -11.00 19.85 -18.39
CA GLU A 19 -12.28 20.45 -18.73
C GLU A 19 -12.45 20.57 -20.26
N LEU A 20 -13.69 20.57 -20.70
CA LEU A 20 -14.02 20.99 -22.06
C LEU A 20 -14.32 22.49 -22.03
N THR A 21 -13.61 23.24 -22.86
CA THR A 21 -13.92 24.67 -23.09
C THR A 21 -15.22 24.83 -23.87
N GLU A 22 -15.71 26.06 -23.95
CA GLU A 22 -16.89 26.42 -24.76
C GLU A 22 -16.69 26.04 -26.25
N ASP A 23 -15.45 26.04 -26.73
CA ASP A 23 -15.07 25.62 -28.08
C ASP A 23 -14.91 24.09 -28.24
N GLU A 24 -15.35 23.29 -27.28
CA GLU A 24 -15.21 21.83 -27.23
C GLU A 24 -13.75 21.33 -27.22
N LYS A 25 -12.82 22.18 -26.87
CA LYS A 25 -11.39 21.80 -26.71
C LYS A 25 -11.16 21.26 -25.29
N PHE A 26 -10.39 20.20 -25.21
CA PHE A 26 -9.98 19.64 -23.92
C PHE A 26 -8.79 20.39 -23.37
N GLU A 27 -8.96 21.02 -22.22
CA GLU A 27 -7.89 21.62 -21.43
C GLU A 27 -7.52 20.70 -20.28
N ARG A 28 -6.26 20.26 -20.28
CA ARG A 28 -5.73 19.38 -19.24
C ARG A 28 -5.49 20.17 -17.94
N ALA A 29 -6.13 19.75 -16.87
CA ALA A 29 -5.91 20.29 -15.53
C ALA A 29 -4.74 19.55 -14.83
N TYR A 30 -4.77 18.24 -14.82
CA TYR A 30 -3.70 17.42 -14.23
C TYR A 30 -3.68 16.02 -14.84
N TYR A 31 -2.63 15.26 -14.53
CA TYR A 31 -2.51 13.84 -14.85
C TYR A 31 -1.82 13.10 -13.73
N PHE A 32 -2.09 11.80 -13.65
CA PHE A 32 -1.40 10.91 -12.73
C PHE A 32 -1.19 9.55 -13.38
N PRO A 33 -0.06 8.88 -13.09
CA PRO A 33 0.14 7.51 -13.49
C PRO A 33 -0.76 6.60 -12.65
N TYR A 34 -1.20 5.49 -13.23
CA TYR A 34 -1.93 4.46 -12.49
C TYR A 34 -1.37 3.07 -12.76
N PHE A 35 -1.57 2.20 -11.81
CA PHE A 35 -1.31 0.78 -11.92
C PHE A 35 -2.47 0.02 -11.28
N THR A 36 -3.13 -0.82 -12.06
CA THR A 36 -4.29 -1.60 -11.59
C THR A 36 -3.82 -2.81 -10.80
N GLY A 37 -4.11 -2.82 -9.51
CA GLY A 37 -3.85 -3.95 -8.63
C GLY A 37 -4.83 -5.10 -8.85
N SER A 38 -4.49 -6.26 -8.32
CA SER A 38 -5.28 -7.48 -8.39
C SER A 38 -5.75 -7.96 -7.02
N GLY A 39 -7.03 -8.33 -6.93
CA GLY A 39 -7.63 -8.86 -5.71
C GLY A 39 -7.94 -7.79 -4.67
N ILE A 40 -8.52 -8.20 -3.56
CA ILE A 40 -8.85 -7.34 -2.44
C ILE A 40 -7.69 -7.37 -1.45
N THR A 41 -7.13 -6.19 -1.15
CA THR A 41 -6.05 -6.05 -0.17
C THR A 41 -6.61 -6.09 1.25
N THR A 42 -7.67 -5.34 1.50
CA THR A 42 -8.32 -5.25 2.82
C THR A 42 -9.77 -4.82 2.71
N TYR A 43 -10.49 -4.95 3.82
CA TYR A 43 -11.79 -4.32 4.02
C TYR A 43 -11.62 -3.27 5.11
N ALA A 44 -11.89 -2.02 4.78
CA ALA A 44 -11.68 -0.92 5.70
C ALA A 44 -12.70 0.21 5.49
N ASP A 45 -12.84 1.03 6.50
CA ASP A 45 -13.54 2.30 6.38
C ASP A 45 -12.60 3.28 5.67
N ILE A 46 -13.10 3.90 4.62
CA ILE A 46 -12.32 4.86 3.84
C ILE A 46 -12.99 6.22 3.93
N THR A 47 -12.21 7.21 4.31
CA THR A 47 -12.57 8.61 4.14
C THR A 47 -12.00 9.11 2.82
N VAL A 48 -12.83 9.74 2.00
CA VAL A 48 -12.42 10.26 0.70
C VAL A 48 -12.50 11.78 0.69
N GLU A 49 -11.36 12.40 0.46
CA GLU A 49 -11.25 13.84 0.33
C GLU A 49 -10.92 14.27 -1.11
N ARG A 50 -11.48 15.40 -1.53
CA ARG A 50 -11.16 16.01 -2.81
C ARG A 50 -10.06 17.05 -2.62
N LYS A 51 -8.92 16.89 -3.28
CA LYS A 51 -7.91 17.96 -3.37
C LYS A 51 -8.44 19.08 -4.28
N ILE A 52 -8.69 20.26 -3.70
CA ILE A 52 -9.33 21.39 -4.35
C ILE A 52 -8.55 21.89 -5.57
N GLU A 53 -7.22 21.91 -5.48
CA GLU A 53 -6.35 22.42 -6.55
C GLU A 53 -6.21 21.50 -7.75
N LYS A 54 -6.36 20.18 -7.56
CA LYS A 54 -6.07 19.18 -8.59
C LYS A 54 -7.25 18.30 -8.99
N GLU A 55 -8.40 18.46 -8.35
CA GLU A 55 -9.60 17.59 -8.53
C GLU A 55 -9.31 16.09 -8.39
N GLN A 56 -8.28 15.79 -7.68
CA GLN A 56 -7.84 14.45 -7.36
C GLN A 56 -8.56 13.99 -6.09
N TYR A 57 -9.09 12.79 -6.12
CA TYR A 57 -9.65 12.16 -4.92
C TYR A 57 -8.55 11.41 -4.19
N VAL A 58 -8.43 11.70 -2.91
CA VAL A 58 -7.49 11.05 -2.01
C VAL A 58 -8.29 10.23 -1.01
N GLY A 59 -7.94 8.97 -0.89
CA GLY A 59 -8.46 8.08 0.14
C GLY A 59 -7.56 8.07 1.36
N LEU A 60 -8.18 8.02 2.53
CA LEU A 60 -7.53 7.78 3.80
C LEU A 60 -8.12 6.53 4.41
N CYS A 61 -7.27 5.60 4.80
CA CYS A 61 -7.63 4.32 5.38
C CYS A 61 -6.75 4.04 6.60
N GLU A 62 -7.39 3.65 7.71
CA GLU A 62 -6.69 3.14 8.88
C GLU A 62 -6.81 1.62 8.91
N ASP A 63 -5.68 0.93 8.72
CA ASP A 63 -5.63 -0.52 8.83
C ASP A 63 -4.77 -0.92 10.04
N ALA A 64 -5.35 -1.71 10.94
CA ALA A 64 -4.68 -2.17 12.15
C ALA A 64 -3.40 -2.99 11.87
N LYS A 65 -3.32 -3.63 10.70
CA LYS A 65 -2.16 -4.44 10.29
C LYS A 65 -0.93 -3.61 10.01
N VAL A 66 -1.13 -2.37 9.53
CA VAL A 66 -0.04 -1.45 9.19
C VAL A 66 0.32 -0.55 10.36
N GLY A 67 -0.66 -0.23 11.22
CA GLY A 67 -0.46 0.66 12.39
C GLY A 67 -0.27 2.12 12.05
N ILE A 68 -0.50 2.52 10.80
CA ILE A 68 -0.46 3.91 10.32
C ILE A 68 -1.66 4.19 9.43
N SER A 69 -2.00 5.47 9.29
CA SER A 69 -3.00 5.89 8.29
C SER A 69 -2.39 5.85 6.89
N LEU A 70 -3.04 5.12 5.99
CA LEU A 70 -2.65 5.04 4.59
C LEU A 70 -3.36 6.13 3.79
N ILE A 71 -2.59 6.94 3.09
CA ILE A 71 -3.06 8.00 2.20
C ILE A 71 -2.71 7.60 0.77
N PHE A 72 -3.69 7.63 -0.12
CA PHE A 72 -3.52 7.15 -1.49
C PHE A 72 -4.41 7.90 -2.47
N THR A 73 -4.02 7.88 -3.75
CA THR A 73 -4.84 8.42 -4.83
C THR A 73 -5.88 7.38 -5.26
N ILE A 74 -7.14 7.79 -5.37
CA ILE A 74 -8.22 6.94 -5.86
C ILE A 74 -8.16 6.89 -7.39
N GLN A 75 -7.94 5.69 -7.95
CA GLN A 75 -7.87 5.48 -9.40
C GLN A 75 -9.25 5.41 -10.05
N ASN A 76 -10.24 4.88 -9.35
CA ASN A 76 -11.62 4.70 -9.80
C ASN A 76 -12.55 5.82 -9.31
N GLY A 77 -12.09 7.06 -9.34
CA GLY A 77 -12.86 8.22 -8.86
C GLY A 77 -14.23 8.43 -9.53
N ILE A 78 -14.39 7.98 -10.78
CA ILE A 78 -15.69 8.06 -11.48
C ILE A 78 -16.71 7.11 -10.85
N GLU A 79 -16.30 5.87 -10.58
CA GLU A 79 -17.14 4.88 -9.93
C GLU A 79 -17.50 5.34 -8.51
N TYR A 80 -16.52 5.84 -7.75
CA TYR A 80 -16.75 6.43 -6.45
C TYR A 80 -17.80 7.54 -6.49
N MET A 81 -17.71 8.46 -7.45
CA MET A 81 -18.69 9.53 -7.59
C MET A 81 -20.10 9.03 -7.92
N ARG A 82 -20.22 7.96 -8.72
CA ARG A 82 -21.50 7.32 -9.04
C ARG A 82 -22.12 6.69 -7.81
N GLU A 83 -21.33 5.91 -7.05
CA GLU A 83 -21.76 5.27 -5.82
C GLU A 83 -22.18 6.30 -4.76
N ARG A 84 -21.42 7.38 -4.62
CA ARG A 84 -21.77 8.48 -3.72
C ARG A 84 -23.10 9.14 -4.08
N LYS A 85 -23.36 9.35 -5.36
CA LYS A 85 -24.66 9.85 -5.86
C LYS A 85 -25.80 8.86 -5.64
N ALA A 86 -25.51 7.56 -5.66
CA ALA A 86 -26.47 6.50 -5.39
C ALA A 86 -26.76 6.29 -3.90
N GLY A 87 -26.10 7.03 -3.00
CA GLY A 87 -26.33 6.97 -1.57
C GLY A 87 -25.26 6.20 -0.79
N PHE A 88 -24.09 5.96 -1.37
CA PHE A 88 -22.96 5.43 -0.64
C PHE A 88 -22.62 6.38 0.53
N VAL A 89 -22.55 5.82 1.73
CA VAL A 89 -22.24 6.54 2.97
C VAL A 89 -20.78 6.28 3.32
N GLU A 90 -20.01 7.34 3.54
CA GLU A 90 -18.67 7.24 4.09
C GLU A 90 -18.71 6.63 5.50
N GLY A 91 -17.68 5.88 5.89
CA GLY A 91 -17.63 5.20 7.18
C GLY A 91 -18.24 3.79 7.17
N VAL A 92 -18.60 3.27 5.98
CA VAL A 92 -19.01 1.87 5.82
C VAL A 92 -17.80 1.07 5.32
N GLN A 93 -17.59 -0.07 5.93
CA GLN A 93 -16.52 -0.98 5.54
C GLN A 93 -16.65 -1.37 4.07
N THR A 94 -15.65 -1.03 3.28
CA THR A 94 -15.61 -1.32 1.83
C THR A 94 -14.39 -2.15 1.46
N SER A 95 -14.45 -2.81 0.30
CA SER A 95 -13.30 -3.53 -0.25
C SER A 95 -12.31 -2.57 -0.87
N VAL A 96 -11.04 -2.74 -0.55
CA VAL A 96 -9.94 -1.90 -1.02
C VAL A 96 -8.91 -2.77 -1.73
N THR A 97 -8.52 -2.35 -2.93
CA THR A 97 -7.40 -2.91 -3.68
C THR A 97 -6.30 -1.86 -3.74
N PHE A 98 -5.19 -2.11 -3.05
CA PHE A 98 -4.01 -1.26 -3.18
C PHE A 98 -3.13 -1.69 -4.34
N SER A 99 -2.49 -0.71 -4.94
CA SER A 99 -1.42 -0.91 -5.90
C SER A 99 -0.39 0.20 -5.77
N GLY A 100 0.89 -0.13 -5.97
CA GLY A 100 1.99 0.81 -5.85
C GLY A 100 2.79 0.96 -7.14
N LEU A 101 3.21 2.18 -7.43
CA LEU A 101 4.24 2.48 -8.42
C LEU A 101 5.52 2.82 -7.66
N ALA A 102 6.53 1.94 -7.72
CA ALA A 102 7.78 2.14 -7.03
C ALA A 102 8.81 2.81 -7.95
N LEU A 103 9.61 3.69 -7.37
CA LEU A 103 10.70 4.37 -8.06
C LEU A 103 11.94 3.49 -8.16
N SER A 104 12.21 2.70 -7.11
CA SER A 104 13.34 1.77 -7.04
C SER A 104 13.04 0.63 -6.08
N GLY A 105 13.87 -0.41 -6.10
CA GLY A 105 13.77 -1.55 -5.20
C GLY A 105 15.10 -2.24 -4.96
N MET A 106 15.18 -2.94 -3.84
CA MET A 106 16.30 -3.82 -3.51
C MET A 106 15.75 -5.17 -3.09
N ILE A 107 16.27 -6.23 -3.69
CA ILE A 107 15.85 -7.61 -3.40
C ILE A 107 16.74 -8.16 -2.28
N LEU A 108 16.11 -8.53 -1.20
CA LEU A 108 16.75 -9.11 -0.03
C LEU A 108 16.50 -10.62 0.05
N LEU A 109 17.39 -11.31 0.74
CA LEU A 109 17.19 -12.73 1.04
C LEU A 109 16.02 -12.93 2.00
N PRO A 110 15.31 -14.07 1.92
CA PRO A 110 14.27 -14.40 2.88
C PRO A 110 14.86 -14.59 4.29
N VAL A 111 14.07 -14.28 5.30
CA VAL A 111 14.41 -14.69 6.67
C VAL A 111 14.04 -16.16 6.82
N VAL A 112 15.01 -16.96 7.22
CA VAL A 112 14.76 -18.39 7.47
C VAL A 112 14.12 -18.51 8.86
N LYS A 113 12.85 -18.90 8.88
CA LYS A 113 12.09 -19.17 10.10
C LYS A 113 11.78 -20.66 10.20
N ASN A 114 11.82 -21.19 11.41
CA ASN A 114 11.31 -22.53 11.65
C ASN A 114 9.77 -22.50 11.85
N GLU A 115 9.12 -23.66 11.74
CA GLU A 115 7.66 -23.77 11.86
C GLU A 115 7.11 -23.24 13.20
N GLN A 116 7.86 -23.44 14.28
CA GLN A 116 7.48 -22.94 15.61
C GLN A 116 7.50 -21.42 15.67
N GLN A 117 8.49 -20.79 15.05
CA GLN A 117 8.56 -19.33 14.94
C GLN A 117 7.39 -18.75 14.16
N ILE A 118 7.05 -19.37 13.02
CA ILE A 118 5.91 -18.95 12.18
C ILE A 118 4.59 -19.04 12.97
N GLN A 119 4.36 -20.16 13.68
CA GLN A 119 3.15 -20.35 14.48
C GLN A 119 3.07 -19.35 15.63
N TRP A 120 4.19 -19.09 16.29
CA TRP A 120 4.25 -18.15 17.41
C TRP A 120 4.00 -16.70 16.96
N GLU A 121 4.61 -16.28 15.86
CA GLU A 121 4.38 -14.96 15.26
C GLU A 121 2.94 -14.75 14.84
N LYS A 122 2.33 -15.77 14.23
CA LYS A 122 0.91 -15.71 13.85
C LYS A 122 0.02 -15.55 15.07
N ALA A 123 0.24 -16.32 16.12
CA ALA A 123 -0.52 -16.21 17.36
C ALA A 123 -0.34 -14.84 18.02
N ALA A 124 0.89 -14.30 18.02
CA ALA A 124 1.17 -12.97 18.54
C ALA A 124 0.49 -11.87 17.74
N SER A 125 0.47 -11.98 16.40
CA SER A 125 -0.22 -11.04 15.51
C SER A 125 -1.74 -11.06 15.73
N ASP A 126 -2.34 -12.25 15.84
CA ASP A 126 -3.77 -12.40 16.12
C ASP A 126 -4.16 -11.79 17.46
N ASN A 127 -3.40 -12.07 18.54
CA ASN A 127 -3.62 -11.49 19.86
C ASN A 127 -3.49 -9.95 19.83
N ARG A 128 -2.46 -9.43 19.17
CA ARG A 128 -2.27 -7.98 19.03
C ARG A 128 -3.44 -7.32 18.31
N ARG A 129 -3.99 -7.96 17.27
CA ARG A 129 -5.15 -7.45 16.53
C ARG A 129 -6.41 -7.40 17.41
N GLU A 130 -6.63 -8.42 18.24
CA GLU A 130 -7.73 -8.43 19.21
C GLU A 130 -7.60 -7.31 20.22
N LEU A 131 -6.40 -7.13 20.80
CA LEU A 131 -6.10 -6.04 21.74
C LEU A 131 -6.30 -4.66 21.10
N MET A 132 -5.86 -4.47 19.85
CA MET A 132 -6.06 -3.20 19.12
C MET A 132 -7.55 -2.90 18.90
N ASN A 133 -8.35 -3.91 18.55
CA ASN A 133 -9.79 -3.73 18.40
C ASN A 133 -10.47 -3.38 19.74
N ALA A 134 -10.08 -4.03 20.83
CA ALA A 134 -10.58 -3.72 22.16
C ALA A 134 -10.18 -2.30 22.60
N ALA A 135 -8.93 -1.90 22.36
CA ALA A 135 -8.44 -0.55 22.67
C ALA A 135 -9.19 0.55 21.88
N ARG A 136 -9.51 0.31 20.60
CA ARG A 136 -10.35 1.21 19.79
C ARG A 136 -11.76 1.37 20.35
N ASN A 137 -12.29 0.34 21.00
CA ASN A 137 -13.57 0.37 21.70
C ASN A 137 -13.50 0.97 23.11
N GLY A 138 -12.32 1.48 23.51
CA GLY A 138 -12.10 2.17 24.78
C GLY A 138 -11.73 1.26 25.96
N ASP A 139 -11.33 0.02 25.71
CA ASP A 139 -10.85 -0.88 26.77
C ASP A 139 -9.48 -0.44 27.28
N GLN A 140 -9.47 0.09 28.51
CA GLN A 140 -8.29 0.63 29.17
C GLN A 140 -7.22 -0.45 29.39
N THR A 141 -7.64 -1.68 29.73
CA THR A 141 -6.71 -2.80 29.96
C THR A 141 -5.98 -3.20 28.68
N ALA A 142 -6.71 -3.18 27.55
CA ALA A 142 -6.12 -3.45 26.25
C ALA A 142 -5.09 -2.37 25.86
N ILE A 143 -5.39 -1.08 26.14
CA ILE A 143 -4.46 0.04 25.89
C ILE A 143 -3.18 -0.12 26.72
N GLU A 144 -3.31 -0.43 28.01
CA GLU A 144 -2.17 -0.65 28.90
C GLU A 144 -1.33 -1.84 28.46
N THR A 145 -1.96 -2.96 28.09
CA THR A 145 -1.27 -4.17 27.60
C THR A 145 -0.50 -3.88 26.32
N LEU A 146 -1.11 -3.21 25.33
CA LEU A 146 -0.42 -2.82 24.10
C LEU A 146 0.79 -1.92 24.37
N THR A 147 0.66 -0.98 25.31
CA THR A 147 1.75 -0.07 25.67
C THR A 147 2.93 -0.83 26.27
N LEU A 148 2.69 -1.78 27.16
CA LEU A 148 3.73 -2.62 27.76
C LEU A 148 4.38 -3.52 26.72
N ASP A 149 3.60 -4.16 25.84
CA ASP A 149 4.11 -5.00 24.77
C ASP A 149 4.99 -4.20 23.81
N ASP A 150 4.60 -2.99 23.43
CA ASP A 150 5.39 -2.11 22.57
C ASP A 150 6.72 -1.70 23.21
N MET A 151 6.73 -1.41 24.51
CA MET A 151 7.96 -1.11 25.26
C MET A 151 8.91 -2.32 25.29
N ASP A 152 8.38 -3.51 25.49
CA ASP A 152 9.13 -4.76 25.50
C ASP A 152 9.74 -5.08 24.14
N ILE A 153 8.94 -4.95 23.07
CA ILE A 153 9.36 -5.12 21.67
C ILE A 153 10.49 -4.13 21.36
N TYR A 154 10.28 -2.83 21.68
CA TYR A 154 11.28 -1.79 21.48
C TYR A 154 12.60 -2.10 22.21
N SER A 155 12.52 -2.53 23.45
CA SER A 155 13.71 -2.89 24.27
C SER A 155 14.48 -4.07 23.67
N LYS A 156 13.77 -5.12 23.23
CA LYS A 156 14.35 -6.29 22.57
C LYS A 156 15.00 -5.94 21.24
N MET A 157 14.28 -5.17 20.39
CA MET A 157 14.81 -4.72 19.11
C MET A 157 16.03 -3.82 19.27
N SER A 158 16.01 -2.88 20.20
CA SER A 158 17.16 -1.99 20.46
C SER A 158 18.42 -2.75 20.88
N LYS A 159 18.28 -3.86 21.59
CA LYS A 159 19.39 -4.74 21.95
C LYS A 159 19.93 -5.51 20.74
N ARG A 160 19.05 -6.01 19.89
CA ARG A 160 19.45 -6.75 18.68
C ARG A 160 20.11 -5.86 17.64
N LEU A 161 19.57 -4.65 17.40
CA LEU A 161 20.10 -3.67 16.44
C LEU A 161 21.55 -3.22 16.73
N LYS A 162 22.06 -3.45 17.96
CA LYS A 162 23.47 -3.18 18.29
C LYS A 162 24.43 -4.19 17.66
N ASN A 163 23.96 -5.40 17.35
CA ASN A 163 24.80 -6.52 16.96
C ASN A 163 24.37 -7.20 15.66
N GLU A 164 23.17 -6.91 15.17
CA GLU A 164 22.56 -7.54 14.02
C GLU A 164 22.10 -6.47 13.02
N ASP A 165 22.12 -6.79 11.72
CA ASP A 165 21.58 -5.92 10.68
C ASP A 165 20.04 -5.85 10.79
N VAL A 166 19.48 -4.65 10.66
CA VAL A 166 18.03 -4.42 10.71
C VAL A 166 17.26 -5.31 9.72
N PHE A 167 17.81 -5.57 8.55
CA PHE A 167 17.18 -6.41 7.54
C PHE A 167 17.18 -7.90 7.87
N THR A 168 17.92 -8.33 8.88
CA THR A 168 17.87 -9.71 9.42
C THR A 168 16.86 -9.85 10.55
N ILE A 169 16.46 -8.73 11.15
CA ILE A 169 15.57 -8.70 12.31
C ILE A 169 14.11 -8.43 11.88
N VAL A 170 13.93 -7.53 10.90
CA VAL A 170 12.62 -7.08 10.44
C VAL A 170 12.27 -7.81 9.15
N ASP A 171 11.16 -8.52 9.13
CA ASP A 171 10.71 -9.24 7.95
C ASP A 171 9.96 -8.37 6.96
N THR A 172 9.03 -7.58 7.49
CA THR A 172 8.17 -6.70 6.71
C THR A 172 8.03 -5.37 7.41
N TYR A 173 7.91 -4.30 6.64
CA TYR A 173 7.52 -2.98 7.16
C TYR A 173 6.76 -2.18 6.11
N PHE A 174 5.97 -1.25 6.62
CA PHE A 174 5.25 -0.27 5.82
C PHE A 174 5.38 1.08 6.53
N MET A 175 6.16 2.00 5.98
CA MET A 175 6.51 3.26 6.63
C MET A 175 6.32 4.44 5.68
N PRO A 176 5.78 5.58 6.12
CA PRO A 176 5.82 6.82 5.35
C PRO A 176 7.26 7.19 4.99
N TYR A 177 7.45 7.73 3.79
CA TYR A 177 8.76 8.14 3.31
C TYR A 177 8.75 9.61 2.90
N GLY A 178 9.69 10.38 3.46
CA GLY A 178 9.81 11.79 3.16
C GLY A 178 8.71 12.66 3.76
N ALA A 179 8.43 13.77 3.09
CA ALA A 179 7.42 14.76 3.49
C ALA A 179 6.09 14.58 2.75
N GLU A 180 6.06 13.77 1.69
CA GLU A 180 4.85 13.49 0.94
C GLU A 180 3.99 12.47 1.68
N CYS A 181 2.69 12.71 1.67
CA CYS A 181 1.74 11.90 2.44
C CYS A 181 1.43 10.54 1.79
N ASP A 182 1.68 10.38 0.49
CA ASP A 182 1.31 9.23 -0.34
C ASP A 182 2.52 8.44 -0.86
N ILE A 183 3.71 8.70 -0.30
CA ILE A 183 4.94 7.96 -0.59
C ILE A 183 5.34 7.12 0.61
N TYR A 184 5.69 5.86 0.34
CA TYR A 184 6.01 4.88 1.37
C TYR A 184 7.28 4.12 1.04
N SER A 185 8.01 3.76 2.08
CA SER A 185 9.04 2.72 2.04
C SER A 185 8.43 1.44 2.57
N ILE A 186 8.49 0.39 1.77
CA ILE A 186 7.89 -0.91 2.11
C ILE A 186 8.91 -2.02 1.96
N MET A 187 8.81 -3.01 2.83
CA MET A 187 9.51 -4.28 2.69
C MET A 187 8.52 -5.41 2.92
N GLY A 188 8.51 -6.38 2.02
CA GLY A 188 7.59 -7.50 2.10
C GLY A 188 8.06 -8.70 1.29
N GLU A 189 7.44 -9.84 1.52
CA GLU A 189 7.71 -11.06 0.79
C GLU A 189 7.09 -11.00 -0.61
N ILE A 190 7.86 -11.41 -1.61
CA ILE A 190 7.41 -11.52 -3.00
C ILE A 190 6.61 -12.83 -3.15
N LEU A 191 5.31 -12.70 -3.38
CA LEU A 191 4.40 -13.84 -3.61
C LEU A 191 4.29 -14.22 -5.09
N ALA A 192 4.47 -13.25 -5.97
CA ALA A 192 4.47 -13.46 -7.42
C ALA A 192 5.30 -12.37 -8.10
N VAL A 193 5.91 -12.72 -9.23
CA VAL A 193 6.63 -11.78 -10.08
C VAL A 193 6.27 -12.02 -11.54
N ARG A 194 6.11 -10.93 -12.30
CA ARG A 194 5.87 -10.96 -13.75
C ARG A 194 6.67 -9.84 -14.39
N GLU A 195 7.24 -10.13 -15.56
CA GLU A 195 7.84 -9.09 -16.40
C GLU A 195 6.78 -8.49 -17.32
N ARG A 196 6.88 -7.19 -17.53
CA ARG A 196 6.03 -6.39 -18.42
C ARG A 196 6.91 -5.44 -19.23
N ILE A 197 6.38 -4.96 -20.33
CA ILE A 197 7.02 -3.93 -21.15
C ILE A 197 6.05 -2.75 -21.26
N ASN A 198 6.57 -1.58 -20.98
CA ASN A 198 5.84 -0.34 -21.26
C ASN A 198 5.80 -0.13 -22.78
N GLY A 199 4.61 -0.21 -23.37
CA GLY A 199 4.42 -0.13 -24.82
C GLY A 199 4.77 1.22 -25.44
N ALA A 200 4.88 2.30 -24.64
CA ALA A 200 5.26 3.61 -25.13
C ALA A 200 6.78 3.85 -25.10
N THR A 201 7.44 3.34 -24.07
CA THR A 201 8.87 3.61 -23.82
C THR A 201 9.79 2.42 -24.09
N GLY A 202 9.23 1.22 -24.17
CA GLY A 202 9.99 -0.03 -24.27
C GLY A 202 10.68 -0.45 -22.95
N VAL A 203 10.47 0.29 -21.87
CA VAL A 203 11.06 0.00 -20.56
C VAL A 203 10.49 -1.31 -20.01
N ARG A 204 11.36 -2.21 -19.56
CA ARG A 204 10.98 -3.42 -18.84
C ARG A 204 10.56 -3.06 -17.42
N LEU A 205 9.50 -3.71 -16.96
CA LEU A 205 8.90 -3.49 -15.65
C LEU A 205 8.76 -4.83 -14.92
N TYR A 206 9.03 -4.84 -13.63
CA TYR A 206 8.60 -5.92 -12.75
C TYR A 206 7.28 -5.55 -12.11
N GLN A 207 6.30 -6.42 -12.28
CA GLN A 207 5.06 -6.42 -11.52
C GLN A 207 5.17 -7.52 -10.46
N MET A 208 5.16 -7.14 -9.21
CA MET A 208 5.31 -8.05 -8.07
C MET A 208 4.09 -7.98 -7.19
N LYS A 209 3.61 -9.14 -6.74
CA LYS A 209 2.65 -9.21 -5.65
C LYS A 209 3.42 -9.37 -4.35
N LEU A 210 3.22 -8.44 -3.43
CA LEU A 210 3.92 -8.41 -2.14
C LEU A 210 2.96 -8.77 -1.01
N SER A 211 3.50 -9.41 0.02
CA SER A 211 2.88 -9.56 1.33
C SER A 211 3.64 -8.70 2.33
N VAL A 212 2.96 -7.70 2.88
CA VAL A 212 3.52 -6.74 3.82
C VAL A 212 2.56 -6.62 5.01
N ASN A 213 2.99 -6.99 6.20
CA ASN A 213 2.15 -6.93 7.41
C ASN A 213 0.75 -7.56 7.18
N GLU A 214 0.70 -8.73 6.53
CA GLU A 214 -0.54 -9.45 6.16
C GLU A 214 -1.40 -8.75 5.08
N LEU A 215 -1.00 -7.59 4.57
CA LEU A 215 -1.63 -7.01 3.40
C LEU A 215 -1.00 -7.56 2.12
N GLN A 216 -1.83 -7.92 1.16
CA GLN A 216 -1.36 -8.36 -0.15
C GLN A 216 -1.77 -7.35 -1.22
N PHE A 217 -0.81 -6.84 -1.95
CA PHE A 217 -1.03 -5.87 -3.02
C PHE A 217 0.04 -5.95 -4.10
N ASP A 218 -0.24 -5.36 -5.24
CA ASP A 218 0.66 -5.37 -6.38
C ASP A 218 1.52 -4.11 -6.41
N VAL A 219 2.80 -4.27 -6.76
CA VAL A 219 3.74 -3.16 -6.97
C VAL A 219 4.36 -3.29 -8.35
N CYS A 220 4.48 -2.18 -9.05
CA CYS A 220 5.16 -2.10 -10.34
C CYS A 220 6.39 -1.20 -10.23
N VAL A 221 7.53 -1.66 -10.76
CA VAL A 221 8.82 -0.95 -10.70
C VAL A 221 9.59 -1.15 -12.01
N PRO A 222 10.34 -0.13 -12.51
CA PRO A 222 11.24 -0.33 -13.64
C PRO A 222 12.31 -1.38 -13.32
N ALA A 223 12.55 -2.32 -14.23
CA ALA A 223 13.49 -3.42 -13.98
C ALA A 223 14.91 -2.93 -13.74
N ASP A 224 15.31 -1.84 -14.40
CA ASP A 224 16.65 -1.24 -14.28
C ASP A 224 16.86 -0.50 -12.95
N GLU A 225 15.76 -0.20 -12.23
CA GLU A 225 15.77 0.44 -10.91
C GLU A 225 15.69 -0.59 -9.76
N VAL A 226 15.77 -1.89 -10.06
CA VAL A 226 15.76 -2.96 -9.07
C VAL A 226 17.16 -3.53 -8.90
N MET A 227 17.70 -3.40 -7.70
CA MET A 227 18.95 -4.06 -7.33
C MET A 227 18.68 -5.51 -6.92
N GLY A 228 19.27 -6.46 -7.64
CA GLY A 228 19.10 -7.90 -7.43
C GLY A 228 18.00 -8.49 -8.30
N GLN A 229 17.81 -9.80 -8.19
CA GLN A 229 16.85 -10.55 -9.00
C GLN A 229 15.60 -10.85 -8.19
N PRO A 230 14.42 -10.37 -8.62
CA PRO A 230 13.18 -10.68 -7.92
C PRO A 230 12.80 -12.15 -8.14
N GLU A 231 12.57 -12.86 -7.03
CA GLU A 231 12.16 -14.25 -6.99
C GLU A 231 11.11 -14.45 -5.91
N ILE A 232 10.20 -15.39 -6.09
CA ILE A 232 9.18 -15.73 -5.09
C ILE A 232 9.86 -16.16 -3.79
N GLY A 233 9.35 -15.67 -2.65
CA GLY A 233 9.90 -15.92 -1.32
C GLY A 233 11.06 -15.00 -0.92
N ARG A 234 11.60 -14.17 -1.81
CA ARG A 234 12.50 -13.07 -1.45
C ARG A 234 11.72 -11.86 -0.93
N ARG A 235 12.46 -10.91 -0.39
CA ARG A 235 11.86 -9.68 0.14
C ARG A 235 12.34 -8.47 -0.62
#